data_6a424d9110d27451e6527099c0ca02fa
#
_entry.id   6a424d9110d27451e6527099c0ca02fa
#
_cell.length_a   1.000
_cell.length_b   1.000
_cell.length_c   1.000
_cell.angle_alpha   90.00
_cell.angle_beta   90.00
_cell.angle_gamma   90.00
#
_symmetry.space_group_name_H-M   'P 1'
#
loop_
_entity.id
_entity.type
_entity.pdbx_description
1 polymer ?
#
loop_
_entity_poly.entity_id
_entity_poly.type
_entity_poly.pdbx_seq_one_letter_code
_entity_poly.pdbx_strand_id
1 'polypeptide(L)'
;MGGGIISSAHEAKASTSVENKIILPSYIKAGDKIGVIAPSSRLKQEQIDIAVQQIEGFGMIPILSKHVAAHNGFLAGTDEERAADINDMFADTSIKAIWCGRGGYGSTRILHLLDYKLIRKNPKPFIGYSDISAYHIAIFQKTGLITFHGPIPSGFMKGITLEEFQKLFFENRSLYYDFKNMPLIGDTSKYDVLETLRPGVVSGKLIGGNLTVVSSMVGMPYEPDFKNSIAFFEDIDEQPYRVDRMIHGTNLRQAKGILLGQFTNCDAKDPSTSYTLLETLKERLLPLGIPILAGAPFGHVANNLTIPVGAKAVLDCTQQLLTVESPLMR
;
A
#
# COMPACT_ATOMS: atom_id res chain seq x y z
N MET A 1 -4.48 -62.76 -4.01
CA MET A 1 -3.53 -61.74 -3.53
C MET A 1 -4.18 -60.39 -3.77
N GLY A 2 -4.70 -59.78 -2.70
CA GLY A 2 -5.45 -58.53 -2.77
C GLY A 2 -4.50 -57.35 -2.57
N GLY A 3 -4.42 -56.46 -3.56
CA GLY A 3 -3.74 -55.20 -3.47
C GLY A 3 -4.67 -54.10 -2.96
N GLY A 4 -4.49 -53.70 -1.71
CA GLY A 4 -5.24 -52.59 -1.14
C GLY A 4 -4.69 -51.24 -1.64
N ILE A 5 -5.57 -50.47 -2.24
CA ILE A 5 -5.29 -49.06 -2.62
C ILE A 5 -5.48 -48.23 -1.36
N ILE A 6 -4.39 -47.69 -0.81
CA ILE A 6 -4.44 -46.70 0.26
C ILE A 6 -4.71 -45.34 -0.39
N SER A 7 -5.93 -44.86 -0.29
CA SER A 7 -6.33 -43.50 -0.62
C SER A 7 -5.93 -42.57 0.54
N SER A 8 -4.84 -41.86 0.40
CA SER A 8 -4.49 -40.76 1.31
C SER A 8 -5.30 -39.52 0.90
N ALA A 9 -6.44 -39.31 1.56
CA ALA A 9 -7.17 -38.07 1.48
C ALA A 9 -6.32 -36.98 2.18
N HIS A 10 -5.77 -36.05 1.40
CA HIS A 10 -5.25 -34.81 1.93
C HIS A 10 -6.44 -33.93 2.35
N GLU A 11 -6.73 -33.93 3.64
CA GLU A 11 -7.63 -32.92 4.22
C GLU A 11 -6.97 -31.55 4.06
N ALA A 12 -7.47 -30.77 3.10
CA ALA A 12 -7.20 -29.35 3.03
C ALA A 12 -7.82 -28.70 4.28
N LYS A 13 -6.98 -28.38 5.26
CA LYS A 13 -7.39 -27.55 6.40
C LYS A 13 -7.89 -26.22 5.84
N ALA A 14 -9.21 -26.04 5.81
CA ALA A 14 -9.82 -24.73 5.62
C ALA A 14 -9.32 -23.82 6.74
N SER A 15 -8.46 -22.87 6.38
CA SER A 15 -8.06 -21.78 7.26
C SER A 15 -9.32 -20.96 7.53
N THR A 16 -9.94 -21.16 8.69
CA THR A 16 -10.93 -20.23 9.21
C THR A 16 -10.20 -18.93 9.48
N SER A 17 -10.31 -17.97 8.55
CA SER A 17 -9.83 -16.61 8.76
C SER A 17 -10.63 -16.01 9.93
N VAL A 18 -10.03 -16.02 11.10
CA VAL A 18 -10.54 -15.21 12.23
C VAL A 18 -10.48 -13.77 11.75
N GLU A 19 -11.63 -13.17 11.51
CA GLU A 19 -11.71 -11.77 11.12
C GLU A 19 -11.09 -10.92 12.24
N ASN A 20 -9.85 -10.48 12.04
CA ASN A 20 -9.14 -9.69 13.03
C ASN A 20 -9.91 -8.39 13.28
N LYS A 21 -10.19 -8.09 14.55
CA LYS A 21 -10.73 -6.78 14.93
C LYS A 21 -9.81 -5.68 14.42
N ILE A 22 -10.39 -4.70 13.74
CA ILE A 22 -9.64 -3.52 13.25
C ILE A 22 -8.97 -2.82 14.44
N ILE A 23 -7.69 -2.51 14.29
CA ILE A 23 -6.89 -1.77 15.25
C ILE A 23 -6.51 -0.43 14.64
N LEU A 24 -6.85 0.63 15.34
CA LEU A 24 -6.45 1.98 14.97
C LEU A 24 -5.09 2.31 15.60
N PRO A 25 -4.13 2.85 14.82
CA PRO A 25 -2.89 3.36 15.37
C PRO A 25 -3.13 4.62 16.21
N SER A 26 -2.13 5.03 16.98
CA SER A 26 -2.20 6.25 17.79
C SER A 26 -2.04 7.51 16.94
N TYR A 27 -2.59 8.63 17.38
CA TYR A 27 -2.33 9.94 16.79
C TYR A 27 -0.88 10.35 16.86
N ILE A 28 -0.49 11.20 15.91
CA ILE A 28 0.80 11.88 15.89
C ILE A 28 0.58 13.36 16.24
N LYS A 29 1.46 13.93 17.07
CA LYS A 29 1.43 15.35 17.44
C LYS A 29 2.83 15.95 17.43
N ALA A 30 2.91 17.26 17.38
CA ALA A 30 4.20 17.96 17.43
C ALA A 30 5.04 17.52 18.63
N GLY A 31 6.34 17.35 18.44
CA GLY A 31 7.27 16.80 19.42
C GLY A 31 7.34 15.28 19.50
N ASP A 32 6.47 14.54 18.80
CA ASP A 32 6.52 13.09 18.77
C ASP A 32 7.74 12.59 17.98
N LYS A 33 8.28 11.46 18.41
CA LYS A 33 9.38 10.77 17.72
C LYS A 33 8.84 9.91 16.57
N ILE A 34 9.41 10.11 15.39
CA ILE A 34 9.07 9.38 14.18
C ILE A 34 10.26 8.50 13.78
N GLY A 35 10.06 7.18 13.77
CA GLY A 35 11.06 6.22 13.31
C GLY A 35 11.20 6.25 11.79
N VAL A 36 12.43 6.41 11.30
CA VAL A 36 12.76 6.31 9.86
C VAL A 36 13.51 5.01 9.63
N ILE A 37 12.98 4.16 8.78
CA ILE A 37 13.56 2.86 8.43
C ILE A 37 13.78 2.73 6.92
N ALA A 38 14.71 1.87 6.53
CA ALA A 38 14.92 1.44 5.14
C ALA A 38 14.61 -0.06 5.01
N PRO A 39 13.33 -0.48 4.95
CA PRO A 39 12.98 -1.89 5.07
C PRO A 39 13.13 -2.68 3.76
N SER A 40 13.39 -2.01 2.66
CA SER A 40 13.47 -2.57 1.30
C SER A 40 14.81 -2.25 0.64
N SER A 41 14.85 -1.34 -0.32
CA SER A 41 16.10 -0.92 -0.98
C SER A 41 16.83 0.17 -0.19
N ARG A 42 18.14 0.25 -0.44
CA ARG A 42 19.06 1.21 0.18
C ARG A 42 18.59 2.66 0.03
N LEU A 43 18.70 3.43 1.12
CA LEU A 43 18.66 4.90 1.11
C LEU A 43 20.06 5.47 0.87
N LYS A 44 20.14 6.51 0.04
CA LYS A 44 21.33 7.34 -0.06
C LYS A 44 21.33 8.34 1.10
N GLN A 45 22.52 8.85 1.49
CA GLN A 45 22.63 9.84 2.58
C GLN A 45 21.74 11.06 2.31
N GLU A 46 21.73 11.59 1.09
CA GLU A 46 20.89 12.71 0.70
C GLU A 46 19.39 12.47 0.97
N GLN A 47 18.92 11.23 0.71
CA GLN A 47 17.52 10.85 0.96
C GLN A 47 17.22 10.76 2.47
N ILE A 48 18.20 10.35 3.27
CA ILE A 48 18.08 10.34 4.73
C ILE A 48 18.00 11.78 5.24
N ASP A 49 18.87 12.67 4.74
CA ASP A 49 18.90 14.09 5.13
C ASP A 49 17.58 14.79 4.78
N ILE A 50 17.02 14.53 3.60
CA ILE A 50 15.69 15.03 3.20
C ILE A 50 14.60 14.51 4.15
N ALA A 51 14.64 13.22 4.52
CA ALA A 51 13.66 12.64 5.43
C ALA A 51 13.71 13.29 6.82
N VAL A 52 14.93 13.53 7.33
CA VAL A 52 15.16 14.26 8.60
C VAL A 52 14.56 15.66 8.52
N GLN A 53 14.94 16.44 7.50
CA GLN A 53 14.47 17.81 7.31
C GLN A 53 12.93 17.89 7.19
N GLN A 54 12.32 16.95 6.47
CA GLN A 54 10.87 16.95 6.31
C GLN A 54 10.15 16.65 7.62
N ILE A 55 10.64 15.69 8.40
CA ILE A 55 10.04 15.33 9.71
C ILE A 55 10.21 16.49 10.70
N GLU A 56 11.40 17.11 10.76
CA GLU A 56 11.65 18.31 11.57
C GLU A 56 10.78 19.49 11.14
N GLY A 57 10.56 19.64 9.83
CA GLY A 57 9.67 20.67 9.26
C GLY A 57 8.21 20.54 9.71
N PHE A 58 7.78 19.33 10.13
CA PHE A 58 6.49 19.10 10.75
C PHE A 58 6.50 19.28 12.29
N GLY A 59 7.62 19.74 12.86
CA GLY A 59 7.78 19.90 14.31
C GLY A 59 7.92 18.58 15.06
N MET A 60 8.37 17.51 14.41
CA MET A 60 8.57 16.19 14.98
C MET A 60 10.05 15.84 15.09
N ILE A 61 10.36 14.79 15.84
CA ILE A 61 11.73 14.36 16.11
C ILE A 61 12.03 13.09 15.31
N PRO A 62 12.88 13.15 14.25
CA PRO A 62 13.28 11.97 13.50
C PRO A 62 14.19 11.06 14.32
N ILE A 63 13.90 9.77 14.34
CA ILE A 63 14.75 8.72 14.94
C ILE A 63 15.12 7.74 13.83
N LEU A 64 16.38 7.76 13.42
CA LEU A 64 16.90 6.86 12.41
C LEU A 64 17.06 5.44 12.99
N SER A 65 16.65 4.42 12.26
CA SER A 65 16.90 3.04 12.66
C SER A 65 18.39 2.70 12.59
N LYS A 66 18.79 1.67 13.28
CA LYS A 66 20.19 1.25 13.39
C LYS A 66 20.84 0.97 12.04
N HIS A 67 20.08 0.41 11.11
CA HIS A 67 20.59 -0.01 9.81
C HIS A 67 20.04 0.84 8.64
N VAL A 68 19.50 2.03 8.90
CA VAL A 68 18.87 2.92 7.89
C VAL A 68 19.78 3.24 6.69
N ALA A 69 21.11 3.33 6.91
CA ALA A 69 22.12 3.60 5.89
C ALA A 69 22.85 2.34 5.39
N ALA A 70 22.48 1.16 5.89
CA ALA A 70 23.11 -0.08 5.49
C ALA A 70 22.82 -0.44 4.03
N HIS A 71 23.64 -1.29 3.43
CA HIS A 71 23.41 -1.82 2.10
C HIS A 71 24.00 -3.22 1.94
N ASN A 72 23.28 -4.03 1.14
CA ASN A 72 23.72 -5.36 0.74
C ASN A 72 23.21 -5.61 -0.69
N GLY A 73 24.03 -5.37 -1.70
CA GLY A 73 23.60 -5.37 -3.09
C GLY A 73 22.53 -4.31 -3.35
N PHE A 74 21.34 -4.72 -3.77
CA PHE A 74 20.19 -3.84 -4.00
C PHE A 74 19.32 -3.61 -2.75
N LEU A 75 19.62 -4.26 -1.61
CA LEU A 75 18.89 -4.20 -0.34
C LEU A 75 19.54 -3.19 0.64
N ALA A 76 18.74 -2.74 1.58
CA ALA A 76 19.17 -1.87 2.69
C ALA A 76 19.71 -2.69 3.89
N GLY A 77 20.68 -3.58 3.66
CA GLY A 77 21.22 -4.50 4.65
C GLY A 77 20.75 -5.93 4.46
N THR A 78 21.06 -6.80 5.42
CA THR A 78 20.59 -8.20 5.41
C THR A 78 19.09 -8.30 5.68
N ASP A 79 18.51 -9.47 5.48
CA ASP A 79 17.10 -9.72 5.77
C ASP A 79 16.82 -9.54 7.28
N GLU A 80 17.75 -9.99 8.15
CA GLU A 80 17.68 -9.87 9.61
C GLU A 80 17.78 -8.42 10.07
N GLU A 81 18.70 -7.63 9.50
CA GLU A 81 18.88 -6.21 9.84
C GLU A 81 17.64 -5.39 9.53
N ARG A 82 17.05 -5.60 8.36
CA ARG A 82 15.84 -4.89 7.93
C ARG A 82 14.62 -5.26 8.78
N ALA A 83 14.47 -6.55 9.11
CA ALA A 83 13.41 -7.03 9.99
C ALA A 83 13.59 -6.55 11.43
N ALA A 84 14.82 -6.53 11.94
CA ALA A 84 15.14 -6.00 13.26
C ALA A 84 14.75 -4.52 13.36
N ASP A 85 15.11 -3.70 12.37
CA ASP A 85 14.75 -2.27 12.36
C ASP A 85 13.23 -2.06 12.46
N ILE A 86 12.43 -2.86 11.75
CA ILE A 86 10.96 -2.79 11.85
C ILE A 86 10.50 -3.18 13.25
N ASN A 87 10.96 -4.34 13.77
CA ASN A 87 10.54 -4.84 15.07
C ASN A 87 10.96 -3.91 16.21
N ASP A 88 12.18 -3.38 16.18
CA ASP A 88 12.71 -2.45 17.19
C ASP A 88 11.91 -1.14 17.21
N MET A 89 11.56 -0.59 16.04
CA MET A 89 10.75 0.61 15.96
C MET A 89 9.31 0.39 16.46
N PHE A 90 8.76 -0.80 16.30
CA PHE A 90 7.49 -1.15 16.94
C PHE A 90 7.63 -1.40 18.44
N ALA A 91 8.76 -1.96 18.91
CA ALA A 91 9.00 -2.23 20.31
C ALA A 91 9.20 -0.95 21.13
N ASP A 92 9.92 0.03 20.60
CA ASP A 92 10.20 1.29 21.28
C ASP A 92 8.92 2.12 21.48
N THR A 93 8.40 2.18 22.70
CA THR A 93 7.17 2.92 23.03
C THR A 93 7.33 4.43 22.92
N SER A 94 8.55 4.97 22.85
CA SER A 94 8.81 6.39 22.62
C SER A 94 8.55 6.80 21.17
N ILE A 95 8.68 5.87 20.21
CA ILE A 95 8.36 6.08 18.79
C ILE A 95 6.84 6.07 18.60
N LYS A 96 6.31 7.10 17.94
CA LYS A 96 4.85 7.27 17.75
C LYS A 96 4.36 6.91 16.35
N ALA A 97 5.22 6.97 15.34
CA ALA A 97 4.96 6.47 14.00
C ALA A 97 6.23 5.92 13.38
N ILE A 98 6.08 5.07 12.37
CA ILE A 98 7.17 4.52 11.57
C ILE A 98 6.94 4.96 10.12
N TRP A 99 7.93 5.66 9.58
CA TRP A 99 7.88 6.16 8.21
C TRP A 99 8.98 5.51 7.39
N CYS A 100 8.58 4.69 6.41
CA CYS A 100 9.51 4.00 5.52
C CYS A 100 10.18 5.01 4.61
N GLY A 101 11.50 5.12 4.68
CA GLY A 101 12.28 6.08 3.90
C GLY A 101 12.22 5.80 2.40
N ARG A 102 12.06 4.52 2.01
CA ARG A 102 11.99 4.10 0.61
C ARG A 102 11.35 2.72 0.47
N GLY A 103 10.67 2.50 -0.70
CA GLY A 103 10.35 1.18 -1.22
C GLY A 103 11.52 0.58 -2.02
N GLY A 104 11.25 0.09 -3.20
CA GLY A 104 12.20 -0.54 -4.11
C GLY A 104 11.99 -2.04 -4.19
N TYR A 105 12.78 -2.86 -3.49
CA TYR A 105 12.65 -4.31 -3.49
C TYR A 105 13.07 -4.94 -2.16
N GLY A 106 12.44 -6.03 -1.79
CA GLY A 106 12.90 -6.91 -0.69
C GLY A 106 11.93 -7.10 0.46
N SER A 107 10.76 -6.46 0.43
CA SER A 107 9.74 -6.56 1.49
C SER A 107 9.24 -8.00 1.69
N THR A 108 8.87 -8.71 0.62
CA THR A 108 8.32 -10.06 0.68
C THR A 108 9.30 -11.08 1.29
N ARG A 109 10.61 -10.81 1.21
CA ARG A 109 11.65 -11.68 1.76
C ARG A 109 11.61 -11.80 3.28
N ILE A 110 11.18 -10.74 3.97
CA ILE A 110 11.30 -10.64 5.44
C ILE A 110 9.96 -10.64 6.19
N LEU A 111 8.83 -10.83 5.50
CA LEU A 111 7.52 -10.85 6.16
C LEU A 111 7.43 -11.90 7.28
N HIS A 112 8.13 -13.03 7.14
CA HIS A 112 8.16 -14.11 8.12
C HIS A 112 9.04 -13.82 9.35
N LEU A 113 9.89 -12.78 9.29
CA LEU A 113 10.76 -12.32 10.38
C LEU A 113 10.12 -11.24 11.25
N LEU A 114 8.93 -10.75 10.87
CA LEU A 114 8.24 -9.72 11.65
C LEU A 114 7.51 -10.32 12.85
N ASP A 115 7.63 -9.68 14.01
CA ASP A 115 6.87 -10.03 15.21
C ASP A 115 5.48 -9.37 15.18
N TYR A 116 4.52 -10.03 14.56
CA TYR A 116 3.14 -9.55 14.47
C TYR A 116 2.43 -9.42 15.83
N LYS A 117 2.85 -10.17 16.86
CA LYS A 117 2.31 -10.02 18.22
C LYS A 117 2.79 -8.72 18.84
N LEU A 118 4.07 -8.40 18.67
CA LEU A 118 4.65 -7.12 19.08
C LEU A 118 3.99 -5.94 18.38
N ILE A 119 3.83 -6.02 17.04
CA ILE A 119 3.16 -4.99 16.22
C ILE A 119 1.73 -4.77 16.73
N ARG A 120 0.97 -5.84 16.94
CA ARG A 120 -0.40 -5.76 17.45
C ARG A 120 -0.49 -5.10 18.83
N LYS A 121 0.51 -5.34 19.69
CA LYS A 121 0.58 -4.78 21.06
C LYS A 121 0.96 -3.29 21.06
N ASN A 122 1.70 -2.82 20.04
CA ASN A 122 2.21 -1.47 19.93
C ASN A 122 1.75 -0.80 18.62
N PRO A 123 0.43 -0.57 18.45
CA PRO A 123 -0.13 -0.05 17.20
C PRO A 123 0.33 1.39 16.94
N LYS A 124 1.05 1.59 15.84
CA LYS A 124 1.59 2.88 15.38
C LYS A 124 1.25 3.08 13.91
N PRO A 125 1.10 4.32 13.42
CA PRO A 125 1.08 4.57 11.98
C PRO A 125 2.33 3.98 11.34
N PHE A 126 2.14 3.19 10.29
CA PHE A 126 3.19 2.63 9.43
C PHE A 126 2.93 3.14 8.02
N ILE A 127 3.85 3.96 7.50
CA ILE A 127 3.60 4.81 6.32
C ILE A 127 4.65 4.51 5.25
N GLY A 128 4.21 4.41 4.00
CA GLY A 128 5.06 4.22 2.82
C GLY A 128 4.26 3.66 1.65
N TYR A 129 4.88 3.50 0.49
CA TYR A 129 4.23 2.95 -0.71
C TYR A 129 5.21 2.12 -1.56
N SER A 130 4.80 1.68 -2.73
CA SER A 130 5.61 0.84 -3.61
C SER A 130 5.86 -0.54 -2.98
N ASP A 131 7.10 -1.02 -2.88
CA ASP A 131 7.46 -2.29 -2.23
C ASP A 131 6.93 -2.42 -0.79
N ILE A 132 6.64 -1.29 -0.10
CA ILE A 132 6.06 -1.27 1.23
C ILE A 132 4.65 -1.88 1.28
N SER A 133 3.99 -2.02 0.14
CA SER A 133 2.67 -2.65 0.01
C SER A 133 2.60 -4.03 0.63
N ALA A 134 3.67 -4.83 0.54
CA ALA A 134 3.70 -6.16 1.16
C ALA A 134 3.61 -6.11 2.68
N TYR A 135 4.27 -5.12 3.32
CA TYR A 135 4.17 -4.93 4.77
C TYR A 135 2.77 -4.48 5.16
N HIS A 136 2.15 -3.55 4.42
CA HIS A 136 0.80 -3.10 4.69
C HIS A 136 -0.18 -4.26 4.72
N ILE A 137 -0.15 -5.10 3.70
CA ILE A 137 -1.03 -6.27 3.58
C ILE A 137 -0.76 -7.27 4.71
N ALA A 138 0.51 -7.64 4.93
CA ALA A 138 0.88 -8.63 5.93
C ALA A 138 0.55 -8.15 7.36
N ILE A 139 0.88 -6.90 7.71
CA ILE A 139 0.58 -6.30 9.02
C ILE A 139 -0.94 -6.27 9.22
N PHE A 140 -1.71 -5.76 8.26
CA PHE A 140 -3.16 -5.72 8.40
C PHE A 140 -3.76 -7.12 8.58
N GLN A 141 -3.41 -8.08 7.74
CA GLN A 141 -3.95 -9.45 7.82
C GLN A 141 -3.59 -10.16 9.12
N LYS A 142 -2.36 -10.00 9.63
CA LYS A 142 -1.90 -10.70 10.84
C LYS A 142 -2.33 -10.01 12.13
N THR A 143 -2.57 -8.69 12.09
CA THR A 143 -2.81 -7.90 13.30
C THR A 143 -4.15 -7.18 13.34
N GLY A 144 -4.71 -6.83 12.19
CA GLY A 144 -5.83 -5.91 12.06
C GLY A 144 -5.45 -4.43 12.13
N LEU A 145 -4.16 -4.10 12.22
CA LEU A 145 -3.68 -2.71 12.28
C LEU A 145 -3.86 -2.01 10.93
N ILE A 146 -4.56 -0.87 10.92
CA ILE A 146 -4.61 0.02 9.77
C ILE A 146 -3.22 0.61 9.54
N THR A 147 -2.76 0.55 8.28
CA THR A 147 -1.50 1.12 7.81
C THR A 147 -1.74 2.04 6.61
N PHE A 148 -0.75 2.81 6.19
CA PHE A 148 -0.99 3.91 5.27
C PHE A 148 -0.10 3.81 4.02
N HIS A 149 -0.70 3.40 2.90
CA HIS A 149 -0.07 3.48 1.59
C HIS A 149 -0.05 4.93 1.15
N GLY A 150 1.11 5.58 1.20
CA GLY A 150 1.22 7.01 0.96
C GLY A 150 2.67 7.48 0.86
N PRO A 151 2.91 8.79 0.77
CA PRO A 151 4.20 9.37 0.44
C PRO A 151 5.29 8.97 1.44
N ILE A 152 6.52 8.83 0.93
CA ILE A 152 7.74 8.59 1.72
C ILE A 152 8.42 9.89 2.10
N PRO A 153 9.19 9.94 3.20
CA PRO A 153 9.80 11.18 3.67
C PRO A 153 11.07 11.56 2.90
N SER A 154 11.64 10.69 2.08
CA SER A 154 12.85 10.96 1.28
C SER A 154 12.61 11.83 0.03
N GLY A 155 11.41 12.37 -0.14
CA GLY A 155 11.03 13.35 -1.14
C GLY A 155 10.10 14.40 -0.52
N PHE A 156 10.32 15.69 -0.81
CA PHE A 156 9.47 16.74 -0.25
C PHE A 156 8.06 16.69 -0.82
N MET A 157 7.07 16.54 0.06
CA MET A 157 5.66 16.65 -0.30
C MET A 157 5.27 18.11 -0.60
N LYS A 158 4.39 18.29 -1.57
CA LYS A 158 3.88 19.61 -2.00
C LYS A 158 2.39 19.52 -2.35
N GLY A 159 1.73 20.70 -2.39
CA GLY A 159 0.32 20.82 -2.83
C GLY A 159 -0.60 19.83 -2.14
N ILE A 160 -1.49 19.21 -2.90
CA ILE A 160 -2.54 18.32 -2.36
C ILE A 160 -1.97 17.13 -1.56
N THR A 161 -0.80 16.59 -1.94
CA THR A 161 -0.14 15.51 -1.18
C THR A 161 0.19 15.97 0.24
N LEU A 162 0.78 17.15 0.38
CA LEU A 162 1.12 17.71 1.69
C LEU A 162 -0.14 18.06 2.50
N GLU A 163 -1.10 18.72 1.87
CA GLU A 163 -2.34 19.14 2.52
C GLU A 163 -3.13 17.95 3.06
N GLU A 164 -3.36 16.91 2.26
CA GLU A 164 -4.11 15.73 2.66
C GLU A 164 -3.33 14.89 3.70
N PHE A 165 -1.99 14.84 3.60
CA PHE A 165 -1.16 14.21 4.61
C PHE A 165 -1.29 14.92 5.97
N GLN A 166 -1.24 16.25 6.00
CA GLN A 166 -1.39 17.03 7.22
C GLN A 166 -2.79 16.88 7.84
N LYS A 167 -3.85 16.95 7.02
CA LYS A 167 -5.23 16.72 7.45
C LYS A 167 -5.40 15.36 8.11
N LEU A 168 -4.82 14.31 7.53
CA LEU A 168 -4.91 12.96 8.06
C LEU A 168 -4.13 12.81 9.36
N PHE A 169 -2.83 13.11 9.34
CA PHE A 169 -1.94 12.70 10.43
C PHE A 169 -1.87 13.70 11.58
N PHE A 170 -2.12 14.99 11.31
CA PHE A 170 -1.96 16.03 12.34
C PHE A 170 -3.27 16.68 12.76
N GLU A 171 -4.30 16.70 11.89
CA GLU A 171 -5.61 17.27 12.21
C GLU A 171 -6.69 16.21 12.50
N ASN A 172 -6.37 14.93 12.28
CA ASN A 172 -7.29 13.80 12.44
C ASN A 172 -8.63 13.96 11.72
N ARG A 173 -8.57 14.47 10.51
CA ARG A 173 -9.78 14.61 9.68
C ARG A 173 -10.11 13.30 8.97
N SER A 174 -11.39 13.10 8.75
CA SER A 174 -11.89 12.05 7.86
C SER A 174 -11.33 12.24 6.47
N LEU A 175 -10.91 11.17 5.82
CA LEU A 175 -10.51 11.22 4.43
C LEU A 175 -11.73 11.25 3.52
N TYR A 176 -11.83 12.31 2.75
CA TYR A 176 -12.82 12.49 1.71
C TYR A 176 -12.10 12.98 0.45
N TYR A 177 -12.06 12.16 -0.58
CA TYR A 177 -11.40 12.49 -1.83
C TYR A 177 -12.43 12.67 -2.93
N ASP A 178 -12.59 13.91 -3.38
CA ASP A 178 -13.34 14.27 -4.60
C ASP A 178 -12.32 14.33 -5.75
N PHE A 179 -12.04 13.18 -6.35
CA PHE A 179 -10.99 13.05 -7.35
C PHE A 179 -11.18 13.97 -8.56
N LYS A 180 -12.44 14.24 -8.93
CA LYS A 180 -12.77 15.09 -10.07
C LYS A 180 -12.39 16.55 -9.85
N ASN A 181 -12.51 17.04 -8.62
CA ASN A 181 -12.34 18.46 -8.28
C ASN A 181 -11.04 18.73 -7.52
N MET A 182 -10.13 17.74 -7.42
CA MET A 182 -8.84 17.92 -6.73
C MET A 182 -7.92 18.88 -7.47
N PRO A 183 -7.30 19.85 -6.76
CA PRO A 183 -6.33 20.78 -7.33
C PRO A 183 -4.96 20.10 -7.50
N LEU A 184 -4.78 19.31 -8.56
CA LEU A 184 -3.52 18.67 -8.87
C LEU A 184 -2.46 19.72 -9.24
N ILE A 185 -1.23 19.52 -8.80
CA ILE A 185 -0.08 20.40 -9.09
C ILE A 185 0.92 19.72 -10.04
N GLY A 186 1.69 20.55 -10.74
CA GLY A 186 2.74 20.10 -11.64
C GLY A 186 2.23 19.69 -13.02
N ASP A 187 3.08 19.00 -13.77
CA ASP A 187 2.73 18.47 -15.09
C ASP A 187 1.96 17.15 -14.94
N THR A 188 0.65 17.21 -15.12
CA THR A 188 -0.25 16.04 -15.07
C THR A 188 -0.52 15.45 -16.45
N SER A 189 0.13 15.94 -17.51
CA SER A 189 -0.09 15.45 -18.88
C SER A 189 0.26 13.98 -19.08
N LYS A 190 1.07 13.43 -18.18
CA LYS A 190 1.47 12.02 -18.14
C LYS A 190 0.66 11.16 -17.16
N TYR A 191 -0.35 11.74 -16.52
CA TYR A 191 -1.21 10.98 -15.63
C TYR A 191 -2.25 10.22 -16.44
N ASP A 192 -2.59 9.03 -15.96
CA ASP A 192 -3.76 8.33 -16.47
C ASP A 192 -4.99 9.18 -16.23
N VAL A 193 -5.86 9.22 -17.23
CA VAL A 193 -7.08 10.00 -17.16
C VAL A 193 -8.01 9.43 -16.10
N LEU A 194 -8.57 10.29 -15.25
CA LEU A 194 -9.61 9.90 -14.31
C LEU A 194 -10.86 9.45 -15.08
N GLU A 195 -11.15 8.16 -15.05
CA GLU A 195 -12.24 7.55 -15.83
C GLU A 195 -13.06 6.57 -14.99
N THR A 196 -14.37 6.70 -15.03
CA THR A 196 -15.30 5.70 -14.51
C THR A 196 -15.43 4.56 -15.51
N LEU A 197 -14.69 3.46 -15.33
CA LEU A 197 -14.77 2.30 -16.21
C LEU A 197 -16.10 1.56 -16.04
N ARG A 198 -16.60 1.49 -14.79
CA ARG A 198 -17.92 0.95 -14.47
C ARG A 198 -18.54 1.71 -13.31
N PRO A 199 -19.74 2.32 -13.52
CA PRO A 199 -20.39 3.09 -12.47
C PRO A 199 -20.93 2.20 -11.35
N GLY A 200 -21.20 2.81 -10.20
CA GLY A 200 -21.79 2.19 -9.02
C GLY A 200 -21.17 2.68 -7.73
N VAL A 201 -21.83 2.35 -6.61
CA VAL A 201 -21.40 2.69 -5.27
C VAL A 201 -21.18 1.42 -4.48
N VAL A 202 -20.03 1.31 -3.83
CA VAL A 202 -19.67 0.12 -3.03
C VAL A 202 -19.02 0.51 -1.71
N SER A 203 -19.21 -0.34 -0.71
CA SER A 203 -18.54 -0.22 0.59
C SER A 203 -17.70 -1.48 0.85
N GLY A 204 -16.49 -1.29 1.35
CA GLY A 204 -15.55 -2.37 1.67
C GLY A 204 -14.30 -1.90 2.38
N LYS A 205 -13.45 -2.85 2.79
CA LYS A 205 -12.11 -2.53 3.29
C LYS A 205 -11.19 -2.19 2.11
N LEU A 206 -10.35 -1.19 2.25
CA LEU A 206 -9.33 -0.87 1.25
C LEU A 206 -8.18 -1.87 1.36
N ILE A 207 -7.99 -2.71 0.33
CA ILE A 207 -6.93 -3.73 0.28
C ILE A 207 -6.20 -3.59 -1.06
N GLY A 208 -4.88 -3.49 -1.02
CA GLY A 208 -4.09 -3.34 -2.24
C GLY A 208 -2.76 -2.63 -2.03
N GLY A 209 -2.31 -1.95 -3.07
CA GLY A 209 -1.04 -1.23 -3.15
C GLY A 209 -0.42 -1.34 -4.54
N ASN A 210 0.90 -1.43 -4.63
CA ASN A 210 1.60 -1.65 -5.89
C ASN A 210 1.27 -3.04 -6.46
N LEU A 211 0.77 -3.08 -7.70
CA LEU A 211 0.24 -4.30 -8.32
C LEU A 211 1.31 -5.38 -8.51
N THR A 212 2.53 -5.00 -8.91
CA THR A 212 3.67 -5.91 -9.01
C THR A 212 3.93 -6.62 -7.68
N VAL A 213 3.94 -5.87 -6.59
CA VAL A 213 4.15 -6.42 -5.24
C VAL A 213 2.98 -7.29 -4.80
N VAL A 214 1.75 -6.82 -4.96
CA VAL A 214 0.53 -7.56 -4.63
C VAL A 214 0.47 -8.90 -5.37
N SER A 215 0.74 -8.90 -6.68
CA SER A 215 0.71 -10.13 -7.49
C SER A 215 1.80 -11.12 -7.09
N SER A 216 2.95 -10.63 -6.62
CA SER A 216 4.05 -11.48 -6.13
C SER A 216 3.72 -12.20 -4.82
N MET A 217 2.69 -11.77 -4.10
CA MET A 217 2.25 -12.38 -2.84
C MET A 217 1.23 -13.52 -3.05
N VAL A 218 0.74 -13.74 -4.26
CA VAL A 218 -0.19 -14.83 -4.57
C VAL A 218 0.44 -16.18 -4.25
N GLY A 219 -0.28 -17.02 -3.52
CA GLY A 219 0.19 -18.31 -3.00
C GLY A 219 1.10 -18.21 -1.77
N MET A 220 1.45 -17.03 -1.29
CA MET A 220 2.18 -16.86 -0.04
C MET A 220 1.25 -16.91 1.17
N PRO A 221 1.77 -17.20 2.40
CA PRO A 221 0.99 -17.09 3.65
C PRO A 221 0.46 -15.69 3.97
N TYR A 222 0.78 -14.72 3.15
CA TYR A 222 0.44 -13.30 3.22
C TYR A 222 -0.35 -12.83 2.00
N GLU A 223 -0.85 -13.75 1.17
CA GLU A 223 -1.67 -13.43 0.00
C GLU A 223 -2.83 -12.51 0.41
N PRO A 224 -3.05 -11.39 -0.31
CA PRO A 224 -4.13 -10.46 0.04
C PRO A 224 -5.51 -11.12 -0.10
N ASP A 225 -6.34 -10.95 0.93
CA ASP A 225 -7.75 -11.37 0.91
C ASP A 225 -8.63 -10.20 0.44
N PHE A 226 -9.09 -10.29 -0.80
CA PHE A 226 -9.98 -9.29 -1.40
C PHE A 226 -11.46 -9.50 -1.07
N LYS A 227 -11.81 -10.47 -0.25
CA LYS A 227 -13.21 -10.72 0.11
C LYS A 227 -13.84 -9.50 0.75
N ASN A 228 -14.95 -9.04 0.17
CA ASN A 228 -15.70 -7.87 0.64
C ASN A 228 -14.86 -6.58 0.70
N SER A 229 -13.84 -6.44 -0.15
CA SER A 229 -12.95 -5.28 -0.19
C SER A 229 -13.23 -4.37 -1.38
N ILE A 230 -12.71 -3.15 -1.30
CA ILE A 230 -12.38 -2.30 -2.42
C ILE A 230 -10.90 -2.57 -2.70
N ALA A 231 -10.61 -3.28 -3.78
CA ALA A 231 -9.24 -3.50 -4.21
C ALA A 231 -8.66 -2.21 -4.79
N PHE A 232 -7.43 -1.82 -4.41
CA PHE A 232 -6.81 -0.65 -5.00
C PHE A 232 -5.40 -0.98 -5.51
N PHE A 233 -5.03 -0.42 -6.65
CA PHE A 233 -3.75 -0.70 -7.30
C PHE A 233 -3.16 0.54 -7.95
N GLU A 234 -1.85 0.62 -7.94
CA GLU A 234 -1.01 1.50 -8.74
C GLU A 234 0.22 0.72 -9.22
N ASP A 235 0.95 1.20 -10.22
CA ASP A 235 2.22 0.59 -10.60
C ASP A 235 3.13 1.58 -11.33
N ILE A 236 4.37 1.15 -11.63
CA ILE A 236 5.36 1.94 -12.36
C ILE A 236 6.22 1.04 -13.27
N ASP A 237 6.53 1.55 -14.48
CA ASP A 237 7.47 0.95 -15.45
C ASP A 237 7.10 -0.46 -15.94
N GLU A 238 5.84 -0.89 -15.81
CA GLU A 238 5.37 -2.18 -16.26
C GLU A 238 4.69 -2.10 -17.65
N GLN A 239 5.01 -3.05 -18.52
CA GLN A 239 4.37 -3.12 -19.84
C GLN A 239 2.92 -3.66 -19.73
N PRO A 240 1.99 -3.28 -20.60
CA PRO A 240 0.59 -3.72 -20.55
C PRO A 240 0.42 -5.24 -20.42
N TYR A 241 1.20 -6.05 -21.13
CA TYR A 241 1.14 -7.52 -21.02
C TYR A 241 1.57 -8.05 -19.64
N ARG A 242 2.41 -7.30 -18.90
CA ARG A 242 2.77 -7.66 -17.52
C ARG A 242 1.66 -7.29 -16.55
N VAL A 243 1.06 -6.10 -16.73
CA VAL A 243 -0.13 -5.68 -15.99
C VAL A 243 -1.26 -6.69 -16.19
N ASP A 244 -1.50 -7.13 -17.43
CA ASP A 244 -2.45 -8.20 -17.75
C ASP A 244 -2.19 -9.48 -16.94
N ARG A 245 -0.95 -9.97 -16.94
CA ARG A 245 -0.56 -11.18 -16.21
C ARG A 245 -0.76 -11.04 -14.71
N MET A 246 -0.40 -9.89 -14.14
CA MET A 246 -0.54 -9.62 -12.71
C MET A 246 -2.00 -9.59 -12.27
N ILE A 247 -2.87 -8.90 -13.03
CA ILE A 247 -4.31 -8.88 -12.77
C ILE A 247 -4.90 -10.28 -12.89
N HIS A 248 -4.53 -11.03 -13.95
CA HIS A 248 -4.99 -12.39 -14.16
C HIS A 248 -4.63 -13.33 -12.99
N GLY A 249 -3.42 -13.19 -12.45
CA GLY A 249 -2.94 -13.97 -11.31
C GLY A 249 -3.57 -13.58 -9.97
N THR A 250 -4.10 -12.36 -9.87
CA THR A 250 -4.67 -11.84 -8.62
C THR A 250 -6.15 -12.21 -8.50
N ASN A 251 -6.55 -12.83 -7.39
CA ASN A 251 -7.93 -13.28 -7.19
C ASN A 251 -8.88 -12.14 -6.79
N LEU A 252 -9.37 -11.38 -7.77
CA LEU A 252 -10.26 -10.24 -7.57
C LEU A 252 -11.77 -10.58 -7.57
N ARG A 253 -12.14 -11.84 -7.77
CA ARG A 253 -13.55 -12.26 -7.92
C ARG A 253 -14.42 -11.96 -6.70
N GLN A 254 -13.82 -11.79 -5.52
CA GLN A 254 -14.53 -11.53 -4.27
C GLN A 254 -14.47 -10.06 -3.85
N ALA A 255 -13.77 -9.22 -4.61
CA ALA A 255 -13.78 -7.77 -4.41
C ALA A 255 -15.17 -7.19 -4.75
N LYS A 256 -15.55 -6.13 -4.06
CA LYS A 256 -16.81 -5.40 -4.31
C LYS A 256 -16.64 -4.24 -5.29
N GLY A 257 -15.44 -3.71 -5.42
CA GLY A 257 -15.11 -2.63 -6.34
C GLY A 257 -13.61 -2.50 -6.49
N ILE A 258 -13.18 -1.70 -7.46
CA ILE A 258 -11.77 -1.47 -7.76
C ILE A 258 -11.51 0.02 -7.90
N LEU A 259 -10.44 0.50 -7.24
CA LEU A 259 -9.90 1.84 -7.36
C LEU A 259 -8.49 1.72 -7.95
N LEU A 260 -8.28 2.22 -9.15
CA LEU A 260 -6.97 2.27 -9.80
C LEU A 260 -6.36 3.67 -9.62
N GLY A 261 -5.14 3.71 -9.10
CA GLY A 261 -4.29 4.89 -9.09
C GLY A 261 -3.61 5.11 -10.42
N GLN A 262 -2.43 5.68 -10.38
CA GLN A 262 -1.62 5.95 -11.55
C GLN A 262 -0.73 4.76 -11.89
N PHE A 263 -0.68 4.38 -13.15
CA PHE A 263 0.23 3.38 -13.71
C PHE A 263 1.33 4.09 -14.49
N THR A 264 2.25 4.67 -13.74
CA THR A 264 3.29 5.57 -14.28
C THR A 264 4.22 4.84 -15.25
N ASN A 265 4.37 5.34 -16.48
CA ASN A 265 5.19 4.74 -17.55
C ASN A 265 4.81 3.28 -17.89
N CYS A 266 3.53 2.91 -17.70
CA CYS A 266 3.06 1.56 -17.99
C CYS A 266 2.48 1.40 -19.41
N ASP A 267 2.62 2.39 -20.27
CA ASP A 267 2.22 2.30 -21.67
C ASP A 267 3.13 1.38 -22.47
N ALA A 268 2.61 0.90 -23.60
CA ALA A 268 3.35 0.03 -24.51
C ALA A 268 4.56 0.76 -25.10
N LYS A 269 5.74 0.14 -25.06
CA LYS A 269 6.94 0.65 -25.75
C LYS A 269 6.77 0.67 -27.27
N ASP A 270 6.04 -0.30 -27.81
CA ASP A 270 5.64 -0.38 -29.21
C ASP A 270 4.12 -0.53 -29.29
N PRO A 271 3.39 0.58 -29.45
CA PRO A 271 1.92 0.55 -29.56
C PRO A 271 1.38 -0.24 -30.76
N SER A 272 2.19 -0.46 -31.79
CA SER A 272 1.77 -1.20 -32.99
C SER A 272 1.57 -2.70 -32.74
N THR A 273 2.15 -3.23 -31.68
CA THR A 273 2.19 -4.67 -31.35
C THR A 273 1.59 -4.99 -29.97
N SER A 274 0.99 -4.03 -29.31
CA SER A 274 0.47 -4.18 -27.95
C SER A 274 -0.89 -3.49 -27.80
N TYR A 275 -1.70 -4.00 -26.84
CA TYR A 275 -2.79 -3.21 -26.29
C TYR A 275 -2.23 -1.99 -25.54
N THR A 276 -2.99 -0.93 -25.47
CA THR A 276 -2.76 0.15 -24.50
C THR A 276 -2.99 -0.36 -23.08
N LEU A 277 -2.46 0.36 -22.10
CA LEU A 277 -2.75 0.06 -20.70
C LEU A 277 -4.25 0.07 -20.42
N LEU A 278 -4.97 1.09 -20.89
CA LEU A 278 -6.41 1.25 -20.66
C LEU A 278 -7.24 0.10 -21.27
N GLU A 279 -6.90 -0.34 -22.48
CA GLU A 279 -7.53 -1.51 -23.12
C GLU A 279 -7.29 -2.76 -22.29
N THR A 280 -6.07 -2.98 -21.82
CA THR A 280 -5.69 -4.11 -20.94
C THR A 280 -6.51 -4.11 -19.65
N LEU A 281 -6.61 -2.96 -18.98
CA LEU A 281 -7.39 -2.81 -17.75
C LEU A 281 -8.89 -3.07 -18.00
N LYS A 282 -9.45 -2.53 -19.07
CA LYS A 282 -10.87 -2.73 -19.45
C LYS A 282 -11.15 -4.20 -19.76
N GLU A 283 -10.32 -4.85 -20.55
CA GLU A 283 -10.50 -6.26 -20.92
C GLU A 283 -10.50 -7.18 -19.69
N ARG A 284 -9.60 -6.94 -18.74
CA ARG A 284 -9.45 -7.78 -17.54
C ARG A 284 -10.45 -7.49 -16.45
N LEU A 285 -10.81 -6.25 -16.25
CA LEU A 285 -11.57 -5.84 -15.08
C LEU A 285 -13.08 -5.70 -15.33
N LEU A 286 -13.50 -5.27 -16.51
CA LEU A 286 -14.94 -5.13 -16.81
C LEU A 286 -15.74 -6.45 -16.69
N PRO A 287 -15.19 -7.63 -17.05
CA PRO A 287 -15.89 -8.90 -16.86
C PRO A 287 -16.19 -9.26 -15.41
N LEU A 288 -15.52 -8.63 -14.42
CA LEU A 288 -15.82 -8.84 -13.01
C LEU A 288 -17.20 -8.32 -12.61
N GLY A 289 -17.80 -7.41 -13.39
CA GLY A 289 -19.15 -6.91 -13.18
C GLY A 289 -19.30 -5.97 -11.96
N ILE A 290 -18.22 -5.51 -11.36
CA ILE A 290 -18.18 -4.64 -10.17
C ILE A 290 -17.83 -3.21 -10.55
N PRO A 291 -18.15 -2.19 -9.70
CA PRO A 291 -17.78 -0.79 -9.95
C PRO A 291 -16.25 -0.60 -10.00
N ILE A 292 -15.79 0.24 -10.96
CA ILE A 292 -14.36 0.49 -11.18
C ILE A 292 -14.15 1.97 -11.49
N LEU A 293 -13.24 2.60 -10.74
CA LEU A 293 -12.73 3.94 -11.00
C LEU A 293 -11.22 3.84 -11.28
N ALA A 294 -10.75 4.47 -12.36
CA ALA A 294 -9.36 4.50 -12.77
C ALA A 294 -8.79 5.92 -12.79
N GLY A 295 -7.47 6.06 -12.64
CA GLY A 295 -6.75 7.32 -12.77
C GLY A 295 -6.78 8.20 -11.51
N ALA A 296 -7.11 7.65 -10.34
CA ALA A 296 -7.04 8.40 -9.09
C ALA A 296 -5.60 8.83 -8.76
N PRO A 297 -5.37 10.01 -8.15
CA PRO A 297 -4.03 10.58 -7.96
C PRO A 297 -3.33 9.96 -6.74
N PHE A 298 -2.91 8.70 -6.85
CA PHE A 298 -2.03 8.03 -5.90
C PHE A 298 -1.09 7.06 -6.62
N GLY A 299 0.04 6.74 -6.01
CA GLY A 299 1.10 5.89 -6.56
C GLY A 299 2.39 6.67 -6.85
N HIS A 300 3.09 6.33 -7.96
CA HIS A 300 4.39 6.92 -8.30
C HIS A 300 4.26 8.24 -9.04
N VAL A 301 3.55 9.19 -8.45
CA VAL A 301 3.26 10.53 -9.00
C VAL A 301 3.46 11.62 -7.95
N ALA A 302 3.60 12.88 -8.41
CA ALA A 302 3.79 14.01 -7.51
C ALA A 302 2.56 14.26 -6.61
N ASN A 303 1.35 14.04 -7.13
CA ASN A 303 0.11 14.13 -6.36
C ASN A 303 -0.25 12.74 -5.80
N ASN A 304 0.50 12.29 -4.77
CA ASN A 304 0.35 10.97 -4.19
C ASN A 304 -0.49 11.01 -2.91
N LEU A 305 -1.79 10.71 -3.03
CA LEU A 305 -2.71 10.65 -1.90
C LEU A 305 -2.46 9.41 -1.04
N THR A 306 -2.78 9.53 0.24
CA THR A 306 -2.65 8.42 1.20
C THR A 306 -3.89 7.54 1.19
N ILE A 307 -3.73 6.24 0.98
CA ILE A 307 -4.80 5.22 1.02
C ILE A 307 -4.59 4.36 2.27
N PRO A 308 -5.52 4.39 3.27
CA PRO A 308 -5.38 3.61 4.50
C PRO A 308 -5.76 2.15 4.28
N VAL A 309 -4.78 1.26 4.33
CA VAL A 309 -4.95 -0.19 4.12
C VAL A 309 -5.69 -0.80 5.30
N GLY A 310 -6.78 -1.51 5.02
CA GLY A 310 -7.63 -2.15 6.01
C GLY A 310 -8.76 -1.27 6.54
N ALA A 311 -8.76 0.03 6.24
CA ALA A 311 -9.85 0.91 6.62
C ALA A 311 -11.11 0.63 5.79
N LYS A 312 -12.28 0.79 6.40
CA LYS A 312 -13.55 0.74 5.66
C LYS A 312 -13.76 2.03 4.90
N ALA A 313 -14.27 1.91 3.68
CA ALA A 313 -14.53 3.04 2.80
C ALA A 313 -15.79 2.81 1.95
N VAL A 314 -16.30 3.90 1.41
CA VAL A 314 -17.30 3.94 0.35
C VAL A 314 -16.63 4.51 -0.90
N LEU A 315 -16.65 3.76 -1.99
CA LEU A 315 -16.22 4.21 -3.31
C LEU A 315 -17.45 4.44 -4.18
N ASP A 316 -17.68 5.68 -4.56
CA ASP A 316 -18.68 6.08 -5.56
C ASP A 316 -17.97 6.32 -6.89
N CYS A 317 -17.96 5.30 -7.75
CA CYS A 317 -17.35 5.40 -9.07
C CYS A 317 -18.16 6.33 -10.01
N THR A 318 -19.44 6.56 -9.74
CA THR A 318 -20.30 7.43 -10.55
C THR A 318 -19.96 8.90 -10.31
N GLN A 319 -19.77 9.27 -9.04
CA GLN A 319 -19.42 10.63 -8.64
C GLN A 319 -17.91 10.86 -8.56
N GLN A 320 -17.11 9.78 -8.69
CA GLN A 320 -15.65 9.77 -8.56
C GLN A 320 -15.16 10.21 -7.16
N LEU A 321 -15.81 9.64 -6.12
CA LEU A 321 -15.55 9.97 -4.72
C LEU A 321 -15.05 8.75 -3.96
N LEU A 322 -14.13 8.99 -3.02
CA LEU A 322 -13.76 8.03 -1.98
C LEU A 322 -13.97 8.65 -0.61
N THR A 323 -14.82 8.03 0.21
CA THR A 323 -15.03 8.42 1.61
C THR A 323 -14.53 7.30 2.52
N VAL A 324 -13.61 7.60 3.42
CA VAL A 324 -13.08 6.63 4.37
C VAL A 324 -13.74 6.81 5.74
N GLU A 325 -14.18 5.70 6.35
CA GLU A 325 -14.80 5.74 7.68
C GLU A 325 -13.81 6.23 8.74
N SER A 326 -14.28 7.12 9.61
CA SER A 326 -13.52 7.69 10.74
C SER A 326 -13.94 7.04 12.07
N PRO A 327 -13.07 7.10 13.10
CA PRO A 327 -11.68 7.61 13.06
C PRO A 327 -10.69 6.62 12.43
N LEU A 328 -9.57 7.12 11.88
CA LEU A 328 -8.48 6.29 11.36
C LEU A 328 -7.33 6.11 12.37
N MET A 329 -7.29 6.97 13.37
CA MET A 329 -6.32 6.94 14.49
C MET A 329 -7.04 7.21 15.80
N ARG A 330 -6.43 6.86 16.94
CA ARG A 330 -6.98 7.01 18.29
C ARG A 330 -6.00 7.61 19.30
#